data_70c2a26c4035676c7a67cc020927a36c
#
_entry.id   70c2a26c4035676c7a67cc020927a36c
#
_cell.length_a   1.000
_cell.length_b   1.000
_cell.length_c   1.000
_cell.angle_alpha   90.00
_cell.angle_beta   90.00
_cell.angle_gamma   90.00
#
_symmetry.space_group_name_H-M   'P 1'
#
loop_
_entity.id
_entity.type
_entity.pdbx_description
1 polymer ?
#
loop_
_entity_poly.entity_id
_entity_poly.type
_entity_poly.pdbx_seq_one_letter_code
_entity_poly.pdbx_strand_id
1 'polypeptide(L)'
;MNVLDLVLVALAVVGAVGGYRYGLISRLAGWLGLGVGLGLSIWTVPTALDLIPGGSASLRFLLGVLVLSLTIALVSALFQRLGFGLRTVVHRTPLRIVDKLAGLVGGIVVIAVLLWILLPAAAFVPGQLAAQVRGSIVVAAVERHAPAPPDAVAALAQVVDLQRFPEVFDDLRPAPDTGPPPSEIPVDQDVVATVTDATVRIDAQGCRRGYVGSGWVVGDDLVVTNAHVIAGADAVRVRHPRGERFDAEVVRFDERRDLAVLRVPGLDRPALSLGEPQRNAEGVVIGYPGGQSQPRVAPITVREERRTVGRDIYREDRAERQVVFLAASLRQGDSGAPVVDQDGQVVGVVFAISPDRATTAYALAPSEVRAVLDAQETASTGRCL
;
A
#
# COMPACT_ATOMS: atom_id res chain seq x y z
N MET A 1 25.52 4.96 -8.91
CA MET A 1 25.33 3.48 -8.80
C MET A 1 25.71 3.04 -7.41
N ASN A 2 24.85 2.33 -6.75
CA ASN A 2 25.07 1.76 -5.41
C ASN A 2 25.28 0.23 -5.50
N VAL A 3 25.49 -0.43 -4.35
CA VAL A 3 25.70 -1.90 -4.32
C VAL A 3 24.50 -2.65 -4.89
N LEU A 4 23.29 -2.15 -4.67
CA LEU A 4 22.08 -2.74 -5.23
C LEU A 4 22.07 -2.69 -6.77
N ASP A 5 22.49 -1.56 -7.35
CA ASP A 5 22.58 -1.44 -8.82
C ASP A 5 23.50 -2.52 -9.42
N LEU A 6 24.65 -2.77 -8.78
CA LEU A 6 25.60 -3.81 -9.22
C LEU A 6 24.96 -5.21 -9.14
N VAL A 7 24.23 -5.49 -8.05
CA VAL A 7 23.52 -6.76 -7.89
C VAL A 7 22.42 -6.91 -8.94
N LEU A 8 21.63 -5.85 -9.19
CA LEU A 8 20.58 -5.87 -10.19
C LEU A 8 21.10 -6.06 -11.62
N VAL A 9 22.20 -5.37 -11.96
CA VAL A 9 22.89 -5.55 -13.25
C VAL A 9 23.45 -6.98 -13.35
N ALA A 10 24.08 -7.51 -12.30
CA ALA A 10 24.58 -8.89 -12.29
C ALA A 10 23.43 -9.88 -12.49
N LEU A 11 22.29 -9.71 -11.82
CA LEU A 11 21.09 -10.53 -12.02
C LEU A 11 20.55 -10.44 -13.46
N ALA A 12 20.51 -9.24 -14.03
CA ALA A 12 20.11 -9.06 -15.43
C ALA A 12 21.06 -9.79 -16.40
N VAL A 13 22.38 -9.73 -16.14
CA VAL A 13 23.38 -10.49 -16.93
C VAL A 13 23.19 -11.98 -16.78
N VAL A 14 23.00 -12.48 -15.56
CA VAL A 14 22.71 -13.92 -15.31
C VAL A 14 21.40 -14.31 -16.01
N GLY A 15 20.37 -13.45 -15.94
CA GLY A 15 19.11 -13.62 -16.66
C GLY A 15 19.30 -13.70 -18.17
N ALA A 16 20.09 -12.80 -18.73
CA ALA A 16 20.42 -12.74 -20.16
C ALA A 16 21.22 -13.97 -20.62
N VAL A 17 22.29 -14.31 -19.91
CA VAL A 17 23.14 -15.50 -20.21
C VAL A 17 22.33 -16.78 -20.12
N GLY A 18 21.55 -16.94 -19.04
CA GLY A 18 20.65 -18.08 -18.89
C GLY A 18 19.61 -18.12 -20.01
N GLY A 19 19.04 -16.96 -20.38
CA GLY A 19 18.09 -16.84 -21.51
C GLY A 19 18.70 -17.27 -22.84
N TYR A 20 19.89 -16.81 -23.13
CA TYR A 20 20.63 -17.21 -24.32
C TYR A 20 20.98 -18.71 -24.34
N ARG A 21 21.38 -19.26 -23.18
CA ARG A 21 21.72 -20.69 -23.06
C ARG A 21 20.53 -21.62 -23.19
N TYR A 22 19.39 -21.26 -22.58
CA TYR A 22 18.21 -22.14 -22.54
C TYR A 22 17.17 -21.81 -23.63
N GLY A 23 17.27 -20.66 -24.29
CA GLY A 23 16.32 -20.21 -25.30
C GLY A 23 14.99 -19.73 -24.71
N LEU A 24 14.19 -19.06 -25.54
CA LEU A 24 12.87 -18.55 -25.15
C LEU A 24 11.86 -19.68 -24.96
N ILE A 25 11.88 -20.69 -25.81
CA ILE A 25 10.90 -21.79 -25.82
C ILE A 25 10.88 -22.53 -24.48
N SER A 26 12.04 -22.92 -23.95
CA SER A 26 12.11 -23.62 -22.66
C SER A 26 11.67 -22.73 -21.49
N ARG A 27 11.90 -21.42 -21.58
CA ARG A 27 11.48 -20.48 -20.56
C ARG A 27 9.97 -20.24 -20.56
N LEU A 28 9.40 -20.03 -21.75
CA LEU A 28 7.94 -19.90 -21.90
C LEU A 28 7.22 -21.15 -21.36
N ALA A 29 7.76 -22.34 -21.67
CA ALA A 29 7.23 -23.57 -21.10
C ALA A 29 7.27 -23.56 -19.56
N GLY A 30 8.40 -23.14 -18.95
CA GLY A 30 8.51 -23.03 -17.49
C GLY A 30 7.52 -22.02 -16.89
N TRP A 31 7.32 -20.88 -17.53
CA TRP A 31 6.36 -19.86 -17.06
C TRP A 31 4.91 -20.32 -17.20
N LEU A 32 4.57 -20.99 -18.31
CA LEU A 32 3.28 -21.63 -18.47
C LEU A 32 3.05 -22.68 -17.38
N GLY A 33 4.08 -23.49 -17.08
CA GLY A 33 4.02 -24.46 -15.99
C GLY A 33 3.80 -23.83 -14.63
N LEU A 34 4.42 -22.67 -14.35
CA LEU A 34 4.22 -21.91 -13.12
C LEU A 34 2.77 -21.38 -13.04
N GLY A 35 2.26 -20.78 -14.12
CA GLY A 35 0.87 -20.26 -14.18
C GLY A 35 -0.17 -21.38 -14.01
N VAL A 36 0.01 -22.50 -14.70
CA VAL A 36 -0.86 -23.68 -14.57
C VAL A 36 -0.76 -24.29 -13.18
N GLY A 37 0.47 -24.37 -12.61
CA GLY A 37 0.69 -24.87 -11.25
C GLY A 37 0.02 -24.00 -10.19
N LEU A 38 0.06 -22.67 -10.32
CA LEU A 38 -0.67 -21.74 -9.46
C LEU A 38 -2.19 -21.94 -9.58
N GLY A 39 -2.70 -22.04 -10.81
CA GLY A 39 -4.13 -22.31 -11.05
C GLY A 39 -4.59 -23.63 -10.44
N LEU A 40 -3.80 -24.68 -10.59
CA LEU A 40 -4.11 -26.00 -10.00
C LEU A 40 -4.06 -25.96 -8.47
N SER A 41 -3.22 -25.10 -7.90
CA SER A 41 -3.09 -24.97 -6.44
C SER A 41 -4.37 -24.46 -5.77
N ILE A 42 -5.22 -23.74 -6.48
CA ILE A 42 -6.53 -23.29 -5.98
C ILE A 42 -7.40 -24.50 -5.56
N TRP A 43 -7.19 -25.63 -6.20
CA TRP A 43 -7.97 -26.88 -5.96
C TRP A 43 -7.18 -27.87 -5.10
N THR A 44 -5.89 -28.02 -5.34
CA THR A 44 -5.07 -29.02 -4.62
C THR A 44 -4.83 -28.62 -3.15
N VAL A 45 -4.68 -27.33 -2.84
CA VAL A 45 -4.43 -26.88 -1.46
C VAL A 45 -5.65 -27.13 -0.56
N PRO A 46 -6.87 -26.67 -0.88
CA PRO A 46 -8.04 -26.98 -0.04
C PRO A 46 -8.26 -28.48 0.13
N THR A 47 -8.23 -29.23 -0.98
CA THR A 47 -8.43 -30.69 -0.95
C THR A 47 -7.41 -31.39 -0.05
N ALA A 48 -6.16 -31.01 -0.07
CA ALA A 48 -5.12 -31.58 0.79
C ALA A 48 -5.34 -31.20 2.28
N LEU A 49 -5.82 -29.99 2.56
CA LEU A 49 -6.10 -29.54 3.93
C LEU A 49 -7.35 -30.21 4.51
N ASP A 50 -8.33 -30.57 3.69
CA ASP A 50 -9.54 -31.30 4.10
C ASP A 50 -9.24 -32.76 4.49
N LEU A 51 -8.15 -33.34 3.99
CA LEU A 51 -7.69 -34.70 4.36
C LEU A 51 -7.10 -34.76 5.79
N ILE A 52 -6.82 -33.60 6.43
CA ILE A 52 -6.24 -33.51 7.77
C ILE A 52 -7.15 -32.67 8.68
N PRO A 53 -8.29 -33.20 9.10
CA PRO A 53 -9.17 -32.52 10.03
C PRO A 53 -8.53 -32.46 11.42
N GLY A 54 -8.50 -31.28 12.05
CA GLY A 54 -8.09 -31.11 13.46
C GLY A 54 -6.66 -30.65 13.68
N GLY A 55 -5.90 -30.26 12.65
CA GLY A 55 -4.57 -29.65 12.80
C GLY A 55 -4.61 -28.22 13.36
N SER A 56 -3.55 -27.81 14.13
CA SER A 56 -3.39 -26.41 14.54
C SER A 56 -3.32 -25.49 13.33
N ALA A 57 -3.69 -24.20 13.51
CA ALA A 57 -3.65 -23.20 12.43
C ALA A 57 -2.25 -23.10 11.78
N SER A 58 -1.19 -23.18 12.59
CA SER A 58 0.20 -23.18 12.10
C SER A 58 0.54 -24.40 11.26
N LEU A 59 0.08 -25.61 11.66
CA LEU A 59 0.28 -26.82 10.90
C LEU A 59 -0.44 -26.77 9.54
N ARG A 60 -1.70 -26.32 9.53
CA ARG A 60 -2.48 -26.17 8.30
C ARG A 60 -1.84 -25.14 7.36
N PHE A 61 -1.30 -24.04 7.89
CA PHE A 61 -0.57 -23.05 7.11
C PHE A 61 0.68 -23.65 6.45
N LEU A 62 1.54 -24.36 7.24
CA LEU A 62 2.74 -24.98 6.72
C LEU A 62 2.43 -26.05 5.65
N LEU A 63 1.41 -26.87 5.87
CA LEU A 63 0.96 -27.86 4.89
C LEU A 63 0.41 -27.20 3.62
N GLY A 64 -0.34 -26.10 3.76
CA GLY A 64 -0.82 -25.33 2.62
C GLY A 64 0.32 -24.79 1.76
N VAL A 65 1.35 -24.21 2.39
CA VAL A 65 2.55 -23.71 1.70
C VAL A 65 3.34 -24.86 1.05
N LEU A 66 3.45 -26.00 1.73
CA LEU A 66 4.13 -27.18 1.19
C LEU A 66 3.42 -27.74 -0.05
N VAL A 67 2.09 -27.93 0.03
CA VAL A 67 1.28 -28.44 -1.09
C VAL A 67 1.30 -27.46 -2.27
N LEU A 68 1.16 -26.16 -2.01
CA LEU A 68 1.31 -25.12 -3.02
C LEU A 68 2.64 -25.21 -3.74
N SER A 69 3.74 -25.24 -2.98
CA SER A 69 5.10 -25.26 -3.53
C SER A 69 5.35 -26.55 -4.33
N LEU A 70 4.90 -27.69 -3.84
CA LEU A 70 5.07 -28.98 -4.51
C LEU A 70 4.25 -29.04 -5.81
N THR A 71 3.02 -28.57 -5.82
CA THR A 71 2.16 -28.52 -7.01
C THR A 71 2.81 -27.64 -8.09
N ILE A 72 3.27 -26.46 -7.75
CA ILE A 72 3.94 -25.54 -8.67
C ILE A 72 5.23 -26.18 -9.20
N ALA A 73 6.05 -26.79 -8.33
CA ALA A 73 7.31 -27.40 -8.71
C ALA A 73 7.12 -28.56 -9.69
N LEU A 74 6.18 -29.48 -9.41
CA LEU A 74 5.90 -30.64 -10.25
C LEU A 74 5.36 -30.24 -11.63
N VAL A 75 4.38 -29.32 -11.66
CA VAL A 75 3.80 -28.83 -12.91
C VAL A 75 4.87 -28.09 -13.74
N SER A 76 5.63 -27.20 -13.10
CA SER A 76 6.71 -26.46 -13.79
C SER A 76 7.79 -27.40 -14.33
N ALA A 77 8.17 -28.46 -13.60
CA ALA A 77 9.13 -29.45 -14.07
C ALA A 77 8.62 -30.24 -15.28
N LEU A 78 7.33 -30.60 -15.30
CA LEU A 78 6.70 -31.24 -16.45
C LEU A 78 6.74 -30.35 -17.69
N PHE A 79 6.30 -29.10 -17.57
CA PHE A 79 6.30 -28.13 -18.66
C PHE A 79 7.74 -27.84 -19.16
N GLN A 80 8.71 -27.75 -18.24
CA GLN A 80 10.11 -27.58 -18.63
C GLN A 80 10.62 -28.76 -19.45
N ARG A 81 10.31 -30.02 -19.09
CA ARG A 81 10.66 -31.20 -19.87
C ARG A 81 10.08 -31.15 -21.29
N LEU A 82 8.80 -30.76 -21.41
CA LEU A 82 8.14 -30.55 -22.70
C LEU A 82 8.83 -29.44 -23.51
N GLY A 83 9.15 -28.32 -22.87
CA GLY A 83 9.89 -27.22 -23.48
C GLY A 83 11.29 -27.61 -23.98
N PHE A 84 12.01 -28.43 -23.24
CA PHE A 84 13.31 -28.97 -23.69
C PHE A 84 13.15 -29.89 -24.90
N GLY A 85 12.12 -30.75 -24.94
CA GLY A 85 11.80 -31.57 -26.10
C GLY A 85 11.54 -30.75 -27.35
N LEU A 86 10.68 -29.72 -27.24
CA LEU A 86 10.36 -28.80 -28.35
C LEU A 86 11.62 -28.03 -28.81
N ARG A 87 12.41 -27.55 -27.87
CA ARG A 87 13.67 -26.85 -28.15
C ARG A 87 14.63 -27.72 -28.98
N THR A 88 14.76 -29.02 -28.71
CA THR A 88 15.65 -29.90 -29.49
C THR A 88 15.26 -29.97 -30.96
N VAL A 89 13.97 -29.88 -31.27
CA VAL A 89 13.46 -29.82 -32.64
C VAL A 89 13.82 -28.48 -33.28
N VAL A 90 13.53 -27.35 -32.58
CA VAL A 90 13.82 -26.00 -33.10
C VAL A 90 15.30 -25.77 -33.32
N HIS A 91 16.17 -26.34 -32.44
CA HIS A 91 17.61 -26.19 -32.57
C HIS A 91 18.24 -26.93 -33.79
N ARG A 92 17.47 -27.80 -34.45
CA ARG A 92 17.84 -28.39 -35.74
C ARG A 92 17.53 -27.50 -36.95
N THR A 93 16.94 -26.35 -36.71
CA THR A 93 16.54 -25.36 -37.75
C THR A 93 17.30 -24.04 -37.58
N PRO A 94 17.33 -23.16 -38.57
CA PRO A 94 17.91 -21.83 -38.46
C PRO A 94 17.29 -20.99 -37.36
N LEU A 95 16.06 -21.30 -36.88
CA LEU A 95 15.35 -20.64 -35.80
C LEU A 95 16.07 -20.70 -34.47
N ARG A 96 17.09 -21.54 -34.31
CA ARG A 96 17.92 -21.64 -33.09
C ARG A 96 18.53 -20.29 -32.66
N ILE A 97 18.89 -19.44 -33.64
CA ILE A 97 19.51 -18.14 -33.34
C ILE A 97 18.43 -17.19 -32.81
N VAL A 98 17.24 -17.19 -33.43
CA VAL A 98 16.10 -16.40 -32.98
C VAL A 98 15.68 -16.81 -31.57
N ASP A 99 15.56 -18.12 -31.29
CA ASP A 99 15.23 -18.65 -29.96
C ASP A 99 16.23 -18.21 -28.90
N LYS A 100 17.53 -18.22 -29.20
CA LYS A 100 18.59 -17.78 -28.28
C LYS A 100 18.54 -16.28 -28.02
N LEU A 101 18.41 -15.46 -29.05
CA LEU A 101 18.36 -14.01 -28.92
C LEU A 101 17.07 -13.57 -28.22
N ALA A 102 15.93 -14.15 -28.57
CA ALA A 102 14.68 -13.92 -27.89
C ALA A 102 14.73 -14.40 -26.42
N GLY A 103 15.40 -15.50 -26.15
CA GLY A 103 15.65 -15.97 -24.79
C GLY A 103 16.51 -15.01 -23.96
N LEU A 104 17.55 -14.41 -24.57
CA LEU A 104 18.37 -13.37 -23.92
C LEU A 104 17.50 -12.19 -23.49
N VAL A 105 16.72 -11.63 -24.40
CA VAL A 105 15.81 -10.51 -24.14
C VAL A 105 14.77 -10.90 -23.07
N GLY A 106 14.14 -12.08 -23.23
CA GLY A 106 13.18 -12.61 -22.26
C GLY A 106 13.77 -12.79 -20.87
N GLY A 107 15.06 -13.13 -20.78
CA GLY A 107 15.78 -13.23 -19.52
C GLY A 107 15.91 -11.91 -18.77
N ILE A 108 16.19 -10.82 -19.50
CA ILE A 108 16.25 -9.46 -18.94
C ILE A 108 14.84 -9.00 -18.53
N VAL A 109 13.85 -9.23 -19.41
CA VAL A 109 12.45 -8.82 -19.14
C VAL A 109 11.91 -9.46 -17.87
N VAL A 110 12.21 -10.75 -17.62
CA VAL A 110 11.78 -11.39 -16.37
C VAL A 110 12.39 -10.74 -15.15
N ILE A 111 13.67 -10.44 -15.18
CA ILE A 111 14.32 -9.75 -14.05
C ILE A 111 13.67 -8.37 -13.86
N ALA A 112 13.40 -7.63 -14.94
CA ALA A 112 12.72 -6.34 -14.86
C ALA A 112 11.30 -6.46 -14.27
N VAL A 113 10.53 -7.48 -14.67
CA VAL A 113 9.18 -7.75 -14.13
C VAL A 113 9.24 -8.15 -12.66
N LEU A 114 10.17 -9.02 -12.28
CA LEU A 114 10.36 -9.38 -10.87
C LEU A 114 10.73 -8.18 -10.01
N LEU A 115 11.61 -7.32 -10.52
CA LEU A 115 11.96 -6.07 -9.85
C LEU A 115 10.75 -5.16 -9.72
N TRP A 116 9.98 -4.96 -10.78
CA TRP A 116 8.78 -4.16 -10.77
C TRP A 116 7.74 -4.66 -9.74
N ILE A 117 7.63 -5.98 -9.57
CA ILE A 117 6.74 -6.60 -8.59
C ILE A 117 7.32 -6.49 -7.16
N LEU A 118 8.60 -6.74 -6.95
CA LEU A 118 9.19 -6.87 -5.62
C LEU A 118 9.70 -5.55 -5.03
N LEU A 119 10.06 -4.57 -5.86
CA LEU A 119 10.61 -3.29 -5.41
C LEU A 119 9.68 -2.50 -4.47
N PRO A 120 8.36 -2.40 -4.72
CA PRO A 120 7.46 -1.74 -3.78
C PRO A 120 7.50 -2.37 -2.38
N ALA A 121 7.56 -3.70 -2.30
CA ALA A 121 7.69 -4.41 -1.03
C ALA A 121 9.06 -4.21 -0.38
N ALA A 122 10.15 -4.17 -1.17
CA ALA A 122 11.50 -3.96 -0.68
C ALA A 122 11.74 -2.54 -0.12
N ALA A 123 10.98 -1.54 -0.60
CA ALA A 123 11.04 -0.17 -0.07
C ALA A 123 10.55 -0.08 1.39
N PHE A 124 9.71 -1.00 1.83
CA PHE A 124 9.15 -1.07 3.19
C PHE A 124 10.01 -1.87 4.18
N VAL A 125 11.01 -2.64 3.70
CA VAL A 125 11.92 -3.37 4.60
C VAL A 125 12.85 -2.40 5.30
N PRO A 126 12.88 -2.37 6.66
CA PRO A 126 13.72 -1.42 7.40
C PRO A 126 15.22 -1.70 7.22
N GLY A 127 16.05 -0.66 7.30
CA GLY A 127 17.51 -0.77 7.32
C GLY A 127 18.20 -0.34 6.03
N GLN A 128 19.42 -0.85 5.83
CA GLN A 128 20.29 -0.46 4.71
C GLN A 128 19.68 -0.81 3.33
N LEU A 129 18.84 -1.84 3.25
CA LEU A 129 18.21 -2.25 1.99
C LEU A 129 17.29 -1.14 1.44
N ALA A 130 16.45 -0.54 2.28
CA ALA A 130 15.59 0.57 1.86
C ALA A 130 16.41 1.79 1.36
N ALA A 131 17.54 2.09 2.01
CA ALA A 131 18.43 3.16 1.55
C ALA A 131 19.05 2.85 0.18
N GLN A 132 19.43 1.59 -0.06
CA GLN A 132 19.97 1.13 -1.35
C GLN A 132 18.90 1.18 -2.46
N VAL A 133 17.67 0.75 -2.17
CA VAL A 133 16.54 0.79 -3.12
C VAL A 133 16.28 2.25 -3.55
N ARG A 134 16.22 3.18 -2.62
CA ARG A 134 15.98 4.60 -2.89
C ARG A 134 17.10 5.26 -3.70
N GLY A 135 18.36 4.89 -3.43
CA GLY A 135 19.52 5.43 -4.14
C GLY A 135 19.87 4.70 -5.44
N SER A 136 19.07 3.73 -5.88
CA SER A 136 19.34 2.93 -7.07
C SER A 136 18.86 3.62 -8.34
N ILE A 137 19.77 3.76 -9.30
CA ILE A 137 19.46 4.30 -10.65
C ILE A 137 18.57 3.32 -11.42
N VAL A 138 18.80 2.01 -11.25
CA VAL A 138 18.00 0.96 -11.92
C VAL A 138 16.55 0.98 -11.42
N VAL A 139 16.37 1.09 -10.09
CA VAL A 139 15.04 1.20 -9.47
C VAL A 139 14.31 2.45 -9.99
N ALA A 140 14.97 3.61 -9.97
CA ALA A 140 14.40 4.85 -10.45
C ALA A 140 14.01 4.78 -11.95
N ALA A 141 14.78 4.03 -12.76
CA ALA A 141 14.46 3.81 -14.17
C ALA A 141 13.20 2.93 -14.33
N VAL A 142 13.08 1.85 -13.55
CA VAL A 142 11.90 0.98 -13.55
C VAL A 142 10.66 1.76 -13.10
N GLU A 143 10.74 2.49 -11.98
CA GLU A 143 9.61 3.29 -11.47
C GLU A 143 9.13 4.37 -12.44
N ARG A 144 10.04 4.92 -13.25
CA ARG A 144 9.71 5.99 -14.20
C ARG A 144 8.98 5.47 -15.44
N HIS A 145 9.27 4.23 -15.88
CA HIS A 145 8.78 3.69 -17.14
C HIS A 145 7.76 2.57 -16.97
N ALA A 146 7.68 1.93 -15.80
CA ALA A 146 6.73 0.87 -15.55
C ALA A 146 5.38 1.42 -15.07
N PRO A 147 4.26 0.76 -15.43
CA PRO A 147 2.94 1.11 -14.89
C PRO A 147 2.90 0.87 -13.36
N ALA A 148 1.85 1.37 -12.71
CA ALA A 148 1.62 1.07 -11.29
C ALA A 148 1.58 -0.46 -11.07
N PRO A 149 2.24 -1.00 -10.00
CA PRO A 149 2.20 -2.42 -9.73
C PRO A 149 0.78 -2.88 -9.37
N PRO A 150 0.43 -4.15 -9.64
CA PRO A 150 -0.88 -4.69 -9.29
C PRO A 150 -1.18 -4.59 -7.78
N ASP A 151 -2.43 -4.38 -7.41
CA ASP A 151 -2.88 -4.24 -6.01
C ASP A 151 -2.56 -5.46 -5.13
N ALA A 152 -2.46 -6.65 -5.74
CA ALA A 152 -2.02 -7.86 -5.05
C ALA A 152 -0.59 -7.73 -4.46
N VAL A 153 0.28 -6.92 -5.07
CA VAL A 153 1.63 -6.63 -4.58
C VAL A 153 1.60 -5.66 -3.41
N ALA A 154 0.69 -4.67 -3.46
CA ALA A 154 0.42 -3.79 -2.32
C ALA A 154 -0.11 -4.60 -1.11
N ALA A 155 -0.98 -5.58 -1.35
CA ALA A 155 -1.45 -6.51 -0.31
C ALA A 155 -0.33 -7.38 0.28
N LEU A 156 0.66 -7.80 -0.53
CA LEU A 156 1.82 -8.55 -0.05
C LEU A 156 2.74 -7.66 0.81
N ALA A 157 2.91 -6.40 0.42
CA ALA A 157 3.65 -5.42 1.21
C ALA A 157 3.02 -5.20 2.60
N GLN A 158 1.70 -5.24 2.70
CA GLN A 158 0.98 -5.16 3.99
C GLN A 158 1.29 -6.33 4.93
N VAL A 159 1.45 -7.55 4.41
CA VAL A 159 1.79 -8.73 5.23
C VAL A 159 3.21 -8.61 5.81
N VAL A 160 4.10 -7.90 5.12
CA VAL A 160 5.50 -7.65 5.54
C VAL A 160 5.61 -6.36 6.34
N ASP A 161 4.65 -5.44 6.20
CA ASP A 161 4.65 -4.17 6.89
C ASP A 161 4.15 -4.33 8.33
N LEU A 162 5.10 -4.34 9.26
CA LEU A 162 4.87 -4.34 10.70
C LEU A 162 4.44 -2.96 11.24
N GLN A 163 4.03 -2.03 10.37
CA GLN A 163 3.52 -0.74 10.79
C GLN A 163 2.14 -0.92 11.41
N ARG A 164 2.11 -0.95 12.72
CA ARG A 164 0.84 -0.86 13.46
C ARG A 164 0.37 0.59 13.40
N PHE A 165 -0.96 0.78 13.23
CA PHE A 165 -1.57 2.06 13.56
C PHE A 165 -1.06 2.53 14.92
N PRO A 166 -0.76 3.82 15.11
CA PRO A 166 -0.35 4.31 16.41
C PRO A 166 -1.38 3.86 17.46
N GLU A 167 -0.95 3.15 18.49
CA GLU A 167 -1.79 2.85 19.65
C GLU A 167 -1.94 4.15 20.45
N VAL A 168 -2.77 5.04 19.93
CA VAL A 168 -2.90 6.42 20.41
C VAL A 168 -3.70 6.53 21.69
N PHE A 169 -4.44 5.45 22.06
CA PHE A 169 -5.36 5.46 23.18
C PHE A 169 -5.20 4.22 24.07
N ASP A 170 -4.25 4.25 24.99
CA ASP A 170 -4.21 3.27 26.08
C ASP A 170 -5.44 3.39 26.99
N ASP A 171 -6.03 4.59 27.08
CA ASP A 171 -7.17 4.90 27.97
C ASP A 171 -8.54 4.52 27.36
N LEU A 172 -8.63 4.09 26.10
CA LEU A 172 -9.87 3.68 25.44
C LEU A 172 -10.01 2.15 25.31
N ARG A 173 -9.43 1.42 26.22
CA ARG A 173 -9.66 -0.03 26.32
C ARG A 173 -10.62 -0.37 27.45
N PRO A 174 -11.66 -1.19 27.19
CA PRO A 174 -12.07 -1.74 25.90
C PRO A 174 -12.66 -0.67 24.97
N ALA A 175 -12.40 -0.80 23.67
CA ALA A 175 -13.00 0.11 22.68
C ALA A 175 -14.53 0.10 22.76
N PRO A 176 -15.20 1.26 22.60
CA PRO A 176 -16.65 1.32 22.59
C PRO A 176 -17.21 0.47 21.43
N ASP A 177 -18.39 -0.11 21.67
CA ASP A 177 -19.09 -0.83 20.61
C ASP A 177 -19.78 0.16 19.69
N THR A 178 -19.20 0.33 18.50
CA THR A 178 -19.77 1.19 17.45
C THR A 178 -20.77 0.47 16.57
N GLY A 179 -20.92 -0.85 16.72
CA GLY A 179 -21.72 -1.68 15.83
C GLY A 179 -21.07 -1.88 14.46
N PRO A 180 -21.77 -2.57 13.54
CA PRO A 180 -21.27 -2.75 12.18
C PRO A 180 -21.40 -1.47 11.36
N PRO A 181 -20.51 -1.25 10.36
CA PRO A 181 -20.70 -0.21 9.36
C PRO A 181 -21.89 -0.54 8.44
N PRO A 182 -22.40 0.44 7.66
CA PRO A 182 -23.39 0.18 6.63
C PRO A 182 -22.91 -0.88 5.63
N SER A 183 -23.83 -1.66 5.09
CA SER A 183 -23.52 -2.69 4.07
C SER A 183 -23.39 -2.11 2.66
N GLU A 184 -23.98 -0.95 2.42
CA GLU A 184 -23.97 -0.22 1.15
C GLU A 184 -23.30 1.13 1.33
N ILE A 185 -22.88 1.74 0.21
CA ILE A 185 -22.31 3.08 0.20
C ILE A 185 -23.47 4.09 0.26
N PRO A 186 -23.61 4.85 1.36
CA PRO A 186 -24.78 5.72 1.58
C PRO A 186 -24.62 7.12 0.93
N VAL A 187 -23.72 7.28 -0.01
CA VAL A 187 -23.34 8.56 -0.63
C VAL A 187 -23.47 8.45 -2.14
N ASP A 188 -23.98 9.51 -2.77
CA ASP A 188 -24.15 9.56 -4.22
C ASP A 188 -22.84 9.37 -4.98
N GLN A 189 -22.91 8.74 -6.15
CA GLN A 189 -21.73 8.45 -6.97
C GLN A 189 -20.98 9.70 -7.43
N ASP A 190 -21.68 10.80 -7.68
CA ASP A 190 -21.06 12.07 -8.10
C ASP A 190 -20.27 12.69 -6.94
N VAL A 191 -20.80 12.60 -5.72
CA VAL A 191 -20.06 13.01 -4.51
C VAL A 191 -18.84 12.13 -4.30
N VAL A 192 -19.01 10.81 -4.40
CA VAL A 192 -17.88 9.84 -4.31
C VAL A 192 -16.82 10.16 -5.37
N ALA A 193 -17.21 10.48 -6.59
CA ALA A 193 -16.27 10.83 -7.66
C ALA A 193 -15.51 12.13 -7.34
N THR A 194 -16.20 13.16 -6.86
CA THR A 194 -15.61 14.45 -6.47
C THR A 194 -14.61 14.27 -5.32
N VAL A 195 -15.00 13.55 -4.27
CA VAL A 195 -14.13 13.28 -3.12
C VAL A 195 -12.93 12.40 -3.53
N THR A 196 -13.15 11.43 -4.43
CA THR A 196 -12.06 10.61 -4.97
C THR A 196 -11.03 11.46 -5.72
N ASP A 197 -11.47 12.44 -6.51
CA ASP A 197 -10.57 13.36 -7.24
C ASP A 197 -9.82 14.31 -6.30
N ALA A 198 -10.39 14.61 -5.14
CA ALA A 198 -9.76 15.40 -4.08
C ALA A 198 -8.89 14.58 -3.12
N THR A 199 -8.94 13.25 -3.19
CA THR A 199 -8.19 12.36 -2.28
C THR A 199 -6.93 11.85 -2.94
N VAL A 200 -5.83 11.89 -2.20
CA VAL A 200 -4.51 11.54 -2.70
C VAL A 200 -3.83 10.49 -1.80
N ARG A 201 -2.95 9.72 -2.39
CA ARG A 201 -2.03 8.84 -1.68
C ARG A 201 -0.78 9.62 -1.29
N ILE A 202 -0.35 9.42 -0.05
CA ILE A 202 0.89 9.99 0.49
C ILE A 202 1.94 8.87 0.55
N ASP A 203 3.07 9.09 -0.11
CA ASP A 203 4.25 8.25 -0.04
C ASP A 203 5.37 9.04 0.66
N ALA A 204 5.66 8.76 1.91
CA ALA A 204 6.72 9.40 2.68
C ALA A 204 7.92 8.46 2.81
N GLN A 205 9.12 9.02 2.68
CA GLN A 205 10.39 8.28 2.77
C GLN A 205 11.30 8.95 3.78
N GLY A 206 11.74 8.21 4.76
CA GLY A 206 12.64 8.71 5.81
C GLY A 206 12.90 7.62 6.86
N CYS A 207 13.76 7.88 7.83
CA CYS A 207 14.03 6.95 8.93
C CYS A 207 14.38 5.53 8.47
N ARG A 208 14.97 5.37 7.30
CA ARG A 208 15.26 4.09 6.63
C ARG A 208 14.01 3.26 6.30
N ARG A 209 12.83 3.87 6.23
CA ARG A 209 11.54 3.22 5.93
C ARG A 209 10.76 4.04 4.92
N GLY A 210 9.79 3.39 4.27
CA GLY A 210 8.73 4.04 3.54
C GLY A 210 7.44 4.00 4.35
N TYR A 211 6.68 5.08 4.32
CA TYR A 211 5.37 5.18 4.95
C TYR A 211 4.35 5.48 3.87
N VAL A 212 3.17 4.89 3.99
CA VAL A 212 2.06 5.16 3.07
C VAL A 212 0.84 5.54 3.89
N GLY A 213 0.18 6.58 3.43
CA GLY A 213 -1.08 7.05 3.99
C GLY A 213 -1.94 7.67 2.91
N SER A 214 -2.98 8.32 3.37
CA SER A 214 -3.93 9.08 2.56
C SER A 214 -3.84 10.56 2.91
N GLY A 215 -4.33 11.41 2.04
CA GLY A 215 -4.52 12.83 2.26
C GLY A 215 -5.64 13.34 1.37
N TRP A 216 -6.05 14.58 1.58
CA TRP A 216 -7.11 15.21 0.80
C TRP A 216 -6.87 16.71 0.65
N VAL A 217 -7.34 17.26 -0.45
CA VAL A 217 -7.17 18.68 -0.80
C VAL A 217 -8.10 19.55 0.03
N VAL A 218 -7.51 20.47 0.80
CA VAL A 218 -8.24 21.40 1.69
C VAL A 218 -8.25 22.85 1.17
N GLY A 219 -7.41 23.15 0.19
CA GLY A 219 -7.28 24.48 -0.41
C GLY A 219 -6.33 24.41 -1.61
N ASP A 220 -6.03 25.56 -2.19
CA ASP A 220 -5.15 25.67 -3.34
C ASP A 220 -3.78 25.06 -3.02
N ASP A 221 -3.43 23.98 -3.72
CA ASP A 221 -2.19 23.21 -3.53
C ASP A 221 -1.94 22.71 -2.09
N LEU A 222 -2.95 22.72 -1.20
CA LEU A 222 -2.82 22.26 0.17
C LEU A 222 -3.50 20.92 0.39
N VAL A 223 -2.78 20.00 1.01
CA VAL A 223 -3.24 18.64 1.35
C VAL A 223 -3.12 18.41 2.85
N VAL A 224 -4.17 17.93 3.48
CA VAL A 224 -4.16 17.47 4.88
C VAL A 224 -3.87 15.98 4.91
N THR A 225 -3.02 15.56 5.85
CA THR A 225 -2.73 14.17 6.20
C THR A 225 -2.43 14.04 7.69
N ASN A 226 -2.12 12.85 8.18
CA ASN A 226 -1.65 12.69 9.56
C ASN A 226 -0.15 12.98 9.70
N ALA A 227 0.25 13.48 10.86
CA ALA A 227 1.64 13.72 11.19
C ALA A 227 2.44 12.42 11.23
N HIS A 228 1.88 11.33 11.80
CA HIS A 228 2.55 10.02 11.85
C HIS A 228 2.84 9.42 10.47
N VAL A 229 2.09 9.81 9.42
CA VAL A 229 2.33 9.34 8.03
C VAL A 229 3.64 9.90 7.48
N ILE A 230 4.02 11.11 7.90
CA ILE A 230 5.20 11.82 7.37
C ILE A 230 6.30 12.06 8.42
N ALA A 231 6.14 11.52 9.63
CA ALA A 231 7.08 11.73 10.73
C ALA A 231 8.50 11.27 10.37
N GLY A 232 9.46 12.18 10.48
CA GLY A 232 10.88 11.94 10.16
C GLY A 232 11.14 11.66 8.68
N ALA A 233 10.23 12.07 7.78
CA ALA A 233 10.42 11.88 6.35
C ALA A 233 11.46 12.88 5.79
N ASP A 234 12.39 12.37 4.98
CA ASP A 234 13.34 13.16 4.20
C ASP A 234 12.71 13.66 2.89
N ALA A 235 11.69 12.94 2.39
CA ALA A 235 10.93 13.27 1.18
C ALA A 235 9.48 12.80 1.30
N VAL A 236 8.56 13.63 0.85
CA VAL A 236 7.13 13.32 0.78
C VAL A 236 6.66 13.49 -0.66
N ARG A 237 5.96 12.49 -1.18
CA ARG A 237 5.35 12.52 -2.51
C ARG A 237 3.88 12.27 -2.43
N VAL A 238 3.14 12.95 -3.26
CA VAL A 238 1.70 12.81 -3.41
C VAL A 238 1.41 12.12 -4.75
N ARG A 239 0.52 11.13 -4.71
CA ARG A 239 0.02 10.46 -5.93
C ARG A 239 -1.47 10.63 -6.04
N HIS A 240 -1.89 11.12 -7.19
CA HIS A 240 -3.30 11.22 -7.53
C HIS A 240 -3.83 9.91 -8.15
N PRO A 241 -5.14 9.56 -8.04
CA PRO A 241 -5.72 8.35 -8.63
C PRO A 241 -5.48 8.18 -10.12
N ARG A 242 -5.35 9.30 -10.86
CA ARG A 242 -5.06 9.29 -12.31
C ARG A 242 -3.60 8.96 -12.64
N GLY A 243 -2.76 8.70 -11.63
CA GLY A 243 -1.36 8.29 -11.81
C GLY A 243 -0.33 9.42 -11.76
N GLU A 244 -0.77 10.66 -11.64
CA GLU A 244 0.11 11.83 -11.49
C GLU A 244 0.86 11.79 -10.15
N ARG A 245 2.08 12.31 -10.16
CA ARG A 245 2.98 12.32 -8.99
C ARG A 245 3.53 13.71 -8.78
N PHE A 246 3.50 14.16 -7.54
CA PHE A 246 3.96 15.48 -7.15
C PHE A 246 4.91 15.36 -5.96
N ASP A 247 5.95 16.18 -5.92
CA ASP A 247 6.73 16.37 -4.72
C ASP A 247 5.96 17.31 -3.80
N ALA A 248 6.01 17.07 -2.49
CA ALA A 248 5.26 17.81 -1.50
C ALA A 248 6.19 18.41 -0.46
N GLU A 249 5.92 19.63 -0.04
CA GLU A 249 6.60 20.34 1.02
C GLU A 249 5.72 20.37 2.28
N VAL A 250 6.31 20.08 3.44
CA VAL A 250 5.57 20.16 4.71
C VAL A 250 5.50 21.63 5.11
N VAL A 251 4.27 22.14 5.28
CA VAL A 251 4.05 23.52 5.72
C VAL A 251 3.51 23.60 7.15
N ARG A 252 2.90 22.52 7.66
CA ARG A 252 2.49 22.41 9.08
C ARG A 252 2.65 20.97 9.55
N PHE A 253 3.10 20.82 10.78
CA PHE A 253 3.27 19.52 11.43
C PHE A 253 2.93 19.64 12.91
N ASP A 254 1.87 18.97 13.34
CA ASP A 254 1.41 18.96 14.73
C ASP A 254 1.44 17.52 15.27
N GLU A 255 2.47 17.21 16.05
CA GLU A 255 2.66 15.90 16.69
C GLU A 255 1.61 15.59 17.75
N ARG A 256 1.06 16.63 18.38
CA ARG A 256 0.05 16.47 19.43
C ARG A 256 -1.33 16.18 18.86
N ARG A 257 -1.70 16.86 17.76
CA ARG A 257 -2.97 16.61 17.05
C ARG A 257 -2.89 15.43 16.08
N ASP A 258 -1.67 15.00 15.73
CA ASP A 258 -1.44 14.00 14.67
C ASP A 258 -1.97 14.47 13.31
N LEU A 259 -1.73 15.72 12.97
CA LEU A 259 -2.09 16.31 11.68
C LEU A 259 -0.89 17.01 11.05
N ALA A 260 -0.85 16.98 9.74
CA ALA A 260 0.10 17.72 8.94
C ALA A 260 -0.55 18.33 7.70
N VAL A 261 -0.02 19.44 7.22
CA VAL A 261 -0.42 20.09 5.98
C VAL A 261 0.77 20.11 5.04
N LEU A 262 0.52 19.67 3.82
CA LEU A 262 1.49 19.62 2.74
C LEU A 262 1.13 20.69 1.71
N ARG A 263 2.13 21.37 1.15
CA ARG A 263 2.01 22.17 -0.08
C ARG A 263 2.44 21.28 -1.25
N VAL A 264 1.57 21.18 -2.25
CA VAL A 264 1.75 20.29 -3.41
C VAL A 264 1.58 21.10 -4.68
N PRO A 265 2.61 21.82 -5.14
CA PRO A 265 2.51 22.71 -6.29
C PRO A 265 2.04 21.99 -7.54
N GLY A 266 1.02 22.56 -8.20
CA GLY A 266 0.46 22.03 -9.44
C GLY A 266 -0.49 20.86 -9.28
N LEU A 267 -0.95 20.55 -8.07
CA LEU A 267 -1.92 19.50 -7.84
C LEU A 267 -3.27 19.81 -8.49
N ASP A 268 -3.72 21.07 -8.46
CA ASP A 268 -4.92 21.62 -9.12
C ASP A 268 -6.14 20.67 -9.06
N ARG A 269 -6.63 20.42 -7.85
CA ARG A 269 -7.80 19.57 -7.58
C ARG A 269 -8.80 20.28 -6.68
N PRO A 270 -10.10 19.89 -6.76
CA PRO A 270 -11.14 20.53 -5.95
C PRO A 270 -10.84 20.39 -4.46
N ALA A 271 -10.93 21.46 -3.72
CA ALA A 271 -10.84 21.44 -2.27
C ALA A 271 -12.14 20.94 -1.65
N LEU A 272 -12.03 20.09 -0.63
CA LEU A 272 -13.18 19.66 0.17
C LEU A 272 -13.41 20.65 1.32
N SER A 273 -14.67 20.97 1.57
CA SER A 273 -15.08 21.81 2.69
C SER A 273 -15.18 20.99 3.99
N LEU A 274 -14.94 21.65 5.13
CA LEU A 274 -15.14 21.05 6.44
C LEU A 274 -16.61 21.17 6.85
N GLY A 275 -17.21 20.05 7.26
CA GLY A 275 -18.54 19.96 7.86
C GLY A 275 -18.47 19.81 9.39
N GLU A 276 -19.58 19.38 9.98
CA GLU A 276 -19.68 19.05 11.41
C GLU A 276 -20.19 17.61 11.56
N PRO A 277 -19.53 16.76 12.36
CA PRO A 277 -19.95 15.37 12.53
C PRO A 277 -21.29 15.30 13.26
N GLN A 278 -22.26 14.62 12.66
CA GLN A 278 -23.56 14.40 13.26
C GLN A 278 -23.73 12.95 13.70
N ARG A 279 -24.22 12.78 14.91
CA ARG A 279 -24.42 11.44 15.47
C ARG A 279 -25.40 10.63 14.60
N ASN A 280 -25.01 9.38 14.31
CA ASN A 280 -25.70 8.44 13.45
C ASN A 280 -25.79 8.85 11.97
N ALA A 281 -25.11 9.93 11.56
CA ALA A 281 -24.95 10.23 10.14
C ALA A 281 -24.13 9.14 9.47
N GLU A 282 -24.55 8.77 8.29
CA GLU A 282 -23.82 7.86 7.42
C GLU A 282 -22.96 8.63 6.43
N GLY A 283 -21.89 8.03 5.98
CA GLY A 283 -20.95 8.63 5.04
C GLY A 283 -19.94 7.62 4.53
N VAL A 284 -18.84 8.11 4.01
CA VAL A 284 -17.76 7.26 3.50
C VAL A 284 -16.37 7.76 3.94
N VAL A 285 -15.43 6.85 3.99
CA VAL A 285 -13.99 7.13 3.97
C VAL A 285 -13.46 6.76 2.60
N ILE A 286 -12.69 7.64 1.99
CA ILE A 286 -11.98 7.37 0.74
C ILE A 286 -10.49 7.44 1.02
N GLY A 287 -9.79 6.31 0.90
CA GLY A 287 -8.38 6.20 1.29
C GLY A 287 -7.64 5.14 0.50
N TYR A 288 -6.35 4.99 0.79
CA TYR A 288 -5.44 4.09 0.10
C TYR A 288 -4.95 2.97 1.02
N PRO A 289 -5.84 2.05 1.44
CA PRO A 289 -5.46 0.97 2.33
C PRO A 289 -4.35 0.13 1.71
N GLY A 290 -3.27 -0.08 2.48
CA GLY A 290 -2.10 -0.82 2.04
C GLY A 290 -1.30 -0.20 0.91
N GLY A 291 -1.50 1.08 0.62
CA GLY A 291 -0.81 1.76 -0.45
C GLY A 291 -1.20 1.28 -1.86
N GLN A 292 -2.43 0.85 -2.04
CA GLN A 292 -2.99 0.51 -3.35
C GLN A 292 -2.86 1.69 -4.33
N SER A 293 -2.90 1.41 -5.63
CA SER A 293 -2.80 2.43 -6.68
C SER A 293 -4.09 3.25 -6.82
N GLN A 294 -5.22 2.63 -6.49
CA GLN A 294 -6.54 3.25 -6.51
C GLN A 294 -7.10 3.37 -5.09
N PRO A 295 -7.82 4.43 -4.76
CA PRO A 295 -8.46 4.57 -3.47
C PRO A 295 -9.62 3.60 -3.32
N ARG A 296 -9.90 3.21 -2.08
CA ARG A 296 -11.05 2.41 -1.70
C ARG A 296 -12.07 3.29 -1.01
N VAL A 297 -13.33 3.11 -1.36
CA VAL A 297 -14.47 3.69 -0.66
C VAL A 297 -14.93 2.72 0.42
N ALA A 298 -15.00 3.18 1.66
CA ALA A 298 -15.48 2.41 2.81
C ALA A 298 -16.67 3.10 3.46
N PRO A 299 -17.85 2.46 3.56
CA PRO A 299 -19.00 3.06 4.22
C PRO A 299 -18.76 3.17 5.72
N ILE A 300 -19.27 4.24 6.33
CA ILE A 300 -19.16 4.51 7.77
C ILE A 300 -20.47 5.00 8.37
N THR A 301 -20.58 4.85 9.69
CA THR A 301 -21.55 5.61 10.50
C THR A 301 -20.81 6.38 11.58
N VAL A 302 -21.08 7.67 11.72
CA VAL A 302 -20.62 8.50 12.84
C VAL A 302 -21.39 8.10 14.10
N ARG A 303 -20.70 7.73 15.17
CA ARG A 303 -21.37 7.34 16.42
C ARG A 303 -21.40 8.45 17.45
N GLU A 304 -20.29 9.06 17.70
CA GLU A 304 -20.19 10.21 18.61
C GLU A 304 -18.93 11.01 18.31
N GLU A 305 -18.94 12.27 18.70
CA GLU A 305 -17.75 13.09 18.85
C GLU A 305 -17.50 13.30 20.33
N ARG A 306 -16.25 13.11 20.75
CA ARG A 306 -15.86 13.24 22.15
C ARG A 306 -14.43 13.74 22.30
N ARG A 307 -14.24 14.62 23.29
CA ARG A 307 -12.90 14.98 23.74
C ARG A 307 -12.23 13.81 24.41
N THR A 308 -11.05 13.47 23.93
CA THR A 308 -10.31 12.29 24.36
C THR A 308 -8.88 12.68 24.70
N VAL A 309 -8.34 12.11 25.78
CA VAL A 309 -6.96 12.27 26.18
C VAL A 309 -6.19 11.03 25.72
N GLY A 310 -5.14 11.23 24.95
CA GLY A 310 -4.23 10.19 24.50
C GLY A 310 -2.79 10.63 24.65
N ARG A 311 -1.91 10.07 23.83
CA ARG A 311 -0.51 10.49 23.73
C ARG A 311 -0.27 11.13 22.37
N ASP A 312 0.79 11.94 22.27
CA ASP A 312 1.31 12.42 20.99
C ASP A 312 1.77 11.24 20.09
N ILE A 313 2.16 11.52 18.86
CA ILE A 313 2.62 10.48 17.92
C ILE A 313 3.89 9.76 18.40
N TYR A 314 4.67 10.37 19.29
CA TYR A 314 5.90 9.81 19.87
C TYR A 314 5.65 9.06 21.19
N ARG A 315 4.41 9.06 21.72
CA ARG A 315 3.99 8.46 22.98
C ARG A 315 4.67 9.07 24.23
N GLU A 316 5.16 10.29 24.13
CA GLU A 316 5.86 10.97 25.21
C GLU A 316 4.90 11.84 26.02
N ASP A 317 4.22 12.76 25.35
CA ASP A 317 3.36 13.75 26.01
C ASP A 317 1.88 13.40 25.92
N ARG A 318 1.10 13.86 26.90
CA ARG A 318 -0.35 13.79 26.85
C ARG A 318 -0.88 14.79 25.82
N ALA A 319 -1.79 14.32 24.97
CA ALA A 319 -2.45 15.12 23.94
C ALA A 319 -3.96 14.97 24.05
N GLU A 320 -4.66 16.08 24.12
CA GLU A 320 -6.12 16.13 24.05
C GLU A 320 -6.53 16.37 22.60
N ARG A 321 -7.54 15.62 22.15
CA ARG A 321 -8.09 15.75 20.79
C ARG A 321 -9.60 15.60 20.80
N GLN A 322 -10.27 16.32 19.90
CA GLN A 322 -11.66 16.02 19.55
C GLN A 322 -11.67 14.85 18.56
N VAL A 323 -12.30 13.76 18.96
CA VAL A 323 -12.27 12.50 18.23
C VAL A 323 -13.67 12.06 17.84
N VAL A 324 -13.85 11.75 16.58
CA VAL A 324 -15.08 11.17 16.02
C VAL A 324 -14.93 9.64 16.02
N PHE A 325 -15.86 8.98 16.66
CA PHE A 325 -15.94 7.53 16.73
C PHE A 325 -16.79 7.01 15.57
N LEU A 326 -16.25 6.06 14.83
CA LEU A 326 -16.85 5.55 13.61
C LEU A 326 -17.12 4.05 13.71
N ALA A 327 -18.30 3.64 13.25
CA ALA A 327 -18.51 2.27 12.81
C ALA A 327 -17.97 2.15 11.38
N ALA A 328 -16.81 1.53 11.22
CA ALA A 328 -16.08 1.47 9.95
C ALA A 328 -15.11 0.30 9.91
N SER A 329 -14.97 -0.35 8.76
CA SER A 329 -13.95 -1.38 8.52
C SER A 329 -12.78 -0.77 7.75
N LEU A 330 -11.86 -0.12 8.46
CA LEU A 330 -10.70 0.55 7.90
C LEU A 330 -9.44 -0.31 8.02
N ARG A 331 -8.41 0.09 7.30
CA ARG A 331 -7.13 -0.62 7.23
C ARG A 331 -5.98 0.38 7.29
N GLN A 332 -4.80 -0.14 7.54
CA GLN A 332 -3.56 0.61 7.44
C GLN A 332 -3.43 1.24 6.05
N GLY A 333 -2.98 2.50 5.98
CA GLY A 333 -2.98 3.32 4.76
C GLY A 333 -4.22 4.22 4.61
N ASP A 334 -5.31 3.95 5.34
CA ASP A 334 -6.44 4.89 5.44
C ASP A 334 -6.13 6.08 6.37
N SER A 335 -5.00 6.07 7.10
CA SER A 335 -4.52 7.22 7.88
C SER A 335 -4.40 8.47 7.02
N GLY A 336 -5.00 9.57 7.47
CA GLY A 336 -5.07 10.84 6.75
C GLY A 336 -6.23 10.93 5.75
N ALA A 337 -6.99 9.85 5.56
CA ALA A 337 -8.15 9.84 4.67
C ALA A 337 -9.29 10.72 5.21
N PRO A 338 -10.01 11.45 4.34
CA PRO A 338 -11.19 12.20 4.73
C PRO A 338 -12.33 11.23 5.08
N VAL A 339 -13.03 11.53 6.15
CA VAL A 339 -14.37 11.03 6.47
C VAL A 339 -15.36 12.04 5.94
N VAL A 340 -16.18 11.68 4.97
CA VAL A 340 -17.14 12.60 4.39
C VAL A 340 -18.58 12.14 4.61
N ASP A 341 -19.46 13.11 4.80
CA ASP A 341 -20.90 12.92 4.88
C ASP A 341 -21.55 12.75 3.50
N GLN A 342 -22.88 12.71 3.46
CA GLN A 342 -23.64 12.56 2.23
C GLN A 342 -23.56 13.78 1.30
N ASP A 343 -23.22 14.95 1.84
CA ASP A 343 -23.05 16.20 1.09
C ASP A 343 -21.61 16.40 0.60
N GLY A 344 -20.70 15.46 0.89
CA GLY A 344 -19.29 15.52 0.51
C GLY A 344 -18.44 16.43 1.41
N GLN A 345 -18.96 16.85 2.56
CA GLN A 345 -18.20 17.64 3.54
C GLN A 345 -17.36 16.75 4.43
N VAL A 346 -16.13 17.18 4.73
CA VAL A 346 -15.23 16.45 5.60
C VAL A 346 -15.63 16.62 7.06
N VAL A 347 -16.11 15.54 7.67
CA VAL A 347 -16.55 15.47 9.07
C VAL A 347 -15.51 14.80 9.98
N GLY A 348 -14.35 14.45 9.44
CA GLY A 348 -13.22 13.93 10.21
C GLY A 348 -12.05 13.50 9.34
N VAL A 349 -10.91 13.21 9.98
CA VAL A 349 -9.69 12.67 9.34
C VAL A 349 -9.30 11.39 10.04
N VAL A 350 -9.30 10.26 9.33
CA VAL A 350 -8.94 8.95 9.88
C VAL A 350 -7.52 9.00 10.43
N PHE A 351 -7.29 8.54 11.67
CA PHE A 351 -5.95 8.49 12.24
C PHE A 351 -5.64 7.19 13.00
N ALA A 352 -6.67 6.45 13.43
CA ALA A 352 -6.48 5.20 14.16
C ALA A 352 -7.65 4.23 13.94
N ILE A 353 -7.37 2.94 14.18
CA ILE A 353 -8.38 1.88 14.28
C ILE A 353 -8.26 1.21 15.65
N SER A 354 -9.36 0.62 16.11
CA SER A 354 -9.34 -0.13 17.35
C SER A 354 -8.55 -1.43 17.21
N PRO A 355 -7.61 -1.74 18.13
CA PRO A 355 -6.95 -3.03 18.14
C PRO A 355 -7.88 -4.18 18.59
N ASP A 356 -8.93 -3.85 19.33
CA ASP A 356 -9.82 -4.82 19.97
C ASP A 356 -11.09 -5.09 19.13
N ARG A 357 -11.46 -4.16 18.23
CA ARG A 357 -12.69 -4.24 17.44
C ARG A 357 -12.47 -3.80 15.99
N ALA A 358 -12.50 -4.74 15.07
CA ALA A 358 -12.24 -4.51 13.66
C ALA A 358 -13.23 -3.55 12.95
N THR A 359 -14.38 -3.27 13.58
CA THR A 359 -15.41 -2.36 13.05
C THR A 359 -15.43 -0.99 13.72
N THR A 360 -14.45 -0.71 14.61
CA THR A 360 -14.33 0.58 15.28
C THR A 360 -13.10 1.32 14.78
N ALA A 361 -13.31 2.53 14.27
CA ALA A 361 -12.25 3.43 13.84
C ALA A 361 -12.41 4.81 14.47
N TYR A 362 -11.34 5.58 14.43
CA TYR A 362 -11.26 6.90 15.04
C TYR A 362 -10.82 7.93 14.01
N ALA A 363 -11.49 9.07 14.00
CA ALA A 363 -11.12 10.22 13.17
C ALA A 363 -10.93 11.46 14.04
N LEU A 364 -10.02 12.33 13.64
CA LEU A 364 -9.85 13.65 14.22
C LEU A 364 -10.98 14.55 13.73
N ALA A 365 -11.61 15.29 14.65
CA ALA A 365 -12.73 16.15 14.30
C ALA A 365 -12.28 17.34 13.41
N PRO A 366 -13.19 17.97 12.66
CA PRO A 366 -12.88 19.14 11.83
C PRO A 366 -12.31 20.32 12.62
N SER A 367 -12.63 20.44 13.90
CA SER A 367 -12.05 21.46 14.80
C SER A 367 -10.52 21.31 14.95
N GLU A 368 -10.00 20.08 14.96
CA GLU A 368 -8.56 19.83 15.00
C GLU A 368 -7.88 20.22 13.68
N VAL A 369 -8.56 20.00 12.54
CA VAL A 369 -8.06 20.42 11.23
C VAL A 369 -8.00 21.94 11.13
N ARG A 370 -9.07 22.66 11.55
CA ARG A 370 -9.10 24.12 11.58
C ARG A 370 -7.93 24.66 12.43
N ALA A 371 -7.72 24.10 13.61
CA ALA A 371 -6.64 24.53 14.50
C ALA A 371 -5.24 24.38 13.87
N VAL A 372 -5.01 23.33 13.06
CA VAL A 372 -3.73 23.16 12.35
C VAL A 372 -3.63 24.09 11.14
N LEU A 373 -4.74 24.34 10.42
CA LEU A 373 -4.75 25.27 9.30
C LEU A 373 -4.48 26.71 9.73
N ASP A 374 -4.91 27.11 10.95
CA ASP A 374 -4.70 28.44 11.53
C ASP A 374 -3.33 28.59 12.20
N ALA A 375 -2.57 27.49 12.40
CA ALA A 375 -1.27 27.52 13.03
C ALA A 375 -0.20 28.12 12.13
N GLN A 376 0.92 28.59 12.75
CA GLN A 376 2.08 29.07 12.00
C GLN A 376 2.71 27.95 11.17
N GLU A 377 3.23 28.31 10.00
CA GLU A 377 3.96 27.35 9.15
C GLU A 377 5.24 26.86 9.83
N THR A 378 5.45 25.54 9.75
CA THR A 378 6.66 24.88 10.26
C THR A 378 7.12 23.86 9.23
N ALA A 379 8.26 24.13 8.59
CA ALA A 379 8.86 23.23 7.59
C ALA A 379 9.61 22.06 8.25
N SER A 380 8.95 21.29 9.10
CA SER A 380 9.55 20.16 9.81
C SER A 380 8.67 18.93 9.70
N THR A 381 9.28 17.77 9.52
CA THR A 381 8.61 16.45 9.60
C THR A 381 8.76 15.82 10.99
N GLY A 382 9.28 16.56 11.97
CA GLY A 382 9.60 16.03 13.27
C GLY A 382 10.72 14.97 13.23
N ARG A 383 10.73 14.11 14.23
CA ARG A 383 11.69 12.99 14.35
C ARG A 383 11.06 11.67 13.91
N CYS A 384 11.89 10.63 13.81
CA CYS A 384 11.43 9.27 13.53
C CYS A 384 10.50 8.71 14.63
N LEU A 385 9.48 7.95 14.24
CA LEU A 385 8.61 7.19 15.13
C LEU A 385 9.25 5.91 15.66
#